data_fedbb2caf7f13dff97c11400fb23b0b2
#
_entry.id   fedbb2caf7f13dff97c11400fb23b0b2
#
_cell.length_a   1.000
_cell.length_b   1.000
_cell.length_c   1.000
_cell.angle_alpha   90.00
_cell.angle_beta   90.00
_cell.angle_gamma   90.00
#
_symmetry.space_group_name_H-M   'P 1'
#
loop_
_entity.id
_entity.type
_entity.pdbx_description
1 polymer ?
#
loop_
_entity_poly.entity_id
_entity_poly.type
_entity_poly.pdbx_seq_one_letter_code
_entity_poly.pdbx_strand_id
1 'polypeptide(L)'
;DITPLLGDAEGLVATVDAMAAPWTELGVEAVVGIEARGFILGAPIARALGAGFVPMRKAGKLPAATTSATYGLEYGVDTIEMHLDAIRPGARTLVIDDVLATGGTAAAAVALVNDVGGDLLGFGFLIELCFLNGRQKIDQHRIEAVLAVEG
;
A
#
# COMPACT_ATOMS: atom_id res chain seq x y z
N ASP A 1 -11.13 8.03 11.14
CA ASP A 1 -10.05 7.80 12.11
C ASP A 1 -10.02 6.33 12.51
N ILE A 2 -8.92 5.65 12.22
CA ILE A 2 -8.71 4.23 12.55
C ILE A 2 -7.91 4.02 13.85
N THR A 3 -7.51 5.09 14.51
CA THR A 3 -6.68 5.00 15.72
C THR A 3 -7.30 4.12 16.81
N PRO A 4 -8.60 4.22 17.11
CA PRO A 4 -9.22 3.32 18.10
C PRO A 4 -9.17 1.84 17.70
N LEU A 5 -9.32 1.54 16.41
CA LEU A 5 -9.22 0.18 15.89
C LEU A 5 -7.80 -0.38 16.05
N LEU A 6 -6.78 0.43 15.74
CA LEU A 6 -5.39 0.04 15.89
C LEU A 6 -5.01 -0.19 17.36
N GLY A 7 -5.63 0.54 18.28
CA GLY A 7 -5.40 0.42 19.72
C GLY A 7 -6.10 -0.75 20.39
N ASP A 8 -6.99 -1.43 19.69
CA ASP A 8 -7.71 -2.60 20.18
C ASP A 8 -7.05 -3.89 19.68
N ALA A 9 -6.61 -4.75 20.59
CA ALA A 9 -5.85 -5.95 20.22
C ALA A 9 -6.62 -6.88 19.30
N GLU A 10 -7.89 -7.13 19.60
CA GLU A 10 -8.75 -8.01 18.75
C GLU A 10 -9.05 -7.34 17.42
N GLY A 11 -9.30 -6.02 17.42
CA GLY A 11 -9.55 -5.24 16.22
C GLY A 11 -8.33 -5.22 15.29
N LEU A 12 -7.14 -5.07 15.83
CA LEU A 12 -5.92 -5.09 15.03
C LEU A 12 -5.69 -6.46 14.39
N VAL A 13 -5.85 -7.54 15.15
CA VAL A 13 -5.74 -8.91 14.62
C VAL A 13 -6.76 -9.14 13.51
N ALA A 14 -8.02 -8.82 13.75
CA ALA A 14 -9.09 -9.01 12.76
C ALA A 14 -8.82 -8.19 11.48
N THR A 15 -8.31 -6.97 11.61
CA THR A 15 -7.96 -6.10 10.47
C THR A 15 -6.84 -6.72 9.64
N VAL A 16 -5.76 -7.14 10.27
CA VAL A 16 -4.63 -7.77 9.58
C VAL A 16 -5.06 -9.04 8.87
N ASP A 17 -5.82 -9.89 9.54
CA ASP A 17 -6.30 -11.16 8.97
C ASP A 17 -7.21 -10.91 7.76
N ALA A 18 -8.15 -9.98 7.87
CA ALA A 18 -9.07 -9.62 6.78
C ALA A 18 -8.32 -9.04 5.57
N MET A 19 -7.33 -8.19 5.80
CA MET A 19 -6.53 -7.60 4.72
C MET A 19 -5.58 -8.59 4.06
N ALA A 20 -5.08 -9.56 4.80
CA ALA A 20 -4.17 -10.59 4.28
C ALA A 20 -4.91 -11.69 3.50
N ALA A 21 -6.13 -12.04 3.92
CA ALA A 21 -6.86 -13.19 3.40
C ALA A 21 -6.96 -13.28 1.87
N PRO A 22 -7.25 -12.20 1.11
CA PRO A 22 -7.37 -12.28 -0.35
C PRO A 22 -6.07 -12.67 -1.06
N TRP A 23 -4.93 -12.59 -0.39
CA TRP A 23 -3.59 -12.69 -0.98
C TRP A 23 -2.83 -13.95 -0.60
N THR A 24 -3.39 -14.80 0.25
CA THR A 24 -2.68 -15.95 0.86
C THR A 24 -2.21 -17.01 -0.14
N GLU A 25 -2.90 -17.17 -1.27
CA GLU A 25 -2.61 -18.20 -2.28
C GLU A 25 -1.76 -17.66 -3.45
N LEU A 26 -1.32 -16.41 -3.40
CA LEU A 26 -0.71 -15.74 -4.55
C LEU A 26 0.82 -15.70 -4.53
N GLY A 27 1.45 -16.26 -3.51
CA GLY A 27 2.91 -16.29 -3.43
C GLY A 27 3.53 -14.90 -3.30
N VAL A 28 2.95 -14.03 -2.49
CA VAL A 28 3.47 -12.67 -2.26
C VAL A 28 4.88 -12.76 -1.69
N GLU A 29 5.82 -12.03 -2.31
CA GLU A 29 7.22 -12.01 -1.89
C GLU A 29 7.60 -10.69 -1.19
N ALA A 30 6.92 -9.58 -1.56
CA ALA A 30 7.15 -8.27 -0.97
C ALA A 30 5.82 -7.57 -0.70
N VAL A 31 5.67 -7.07 0.52
CA VAL A 31 4.56 -6.20 0.90
C VAL A 31 5.11 -4.78 1.05
N VAL A 32 4.59 -3.86 0.25
CA VAL A 32 4.95 -2.46 0.30
C VAL A 32 3.93 -1.73 1.17
N GLY A 33 4.38 -1.02 2.20
CA GLY A 33 3.53 -0.17 3.02
C GLY A 33 3.80 1.30 2.74
N ILE A 34 2.73 2.09 2.65
CA ILE A 34 2.83 3.53 2.40
C ILE A 34 2.78 4.29 3.74
N GLU A 35 3.75 5.17 3.96
CA GLU A 35 3.85 6.03 5.14
C GLU A 35 2.53 6.80 5.33
N ALA A 36 1.96 6.88 6.54
CA ALA A 36 2.50 6.30 7.77
C ALA A 36 1.70 5.09 8.25
N ARG A 37 0.37 5.11 8.15
CA ARG A 37 -0.49 4.03 8.67
C ARG A 37 -0.38 2.75 7.86
N GLY A 38 0.01 2.83 6.59
CA GLY A 38 0.33 1.66 5.77
C GLY A 38 1.48 0.82 6.34
N PHE A 39 2.37 1.41 7.13
CA PHE A 39 3.43 0.66 7.82
C PHE A 39 2.86 -0.22 8.94
N ILE A 40 1.92 0.32 9.71
CA ILE A 40 1.31 -0.39 10.83
C ILE A 40 0.57 -1.64 10.35
N LEU A 41 -0.09 -1.55 9.22
CA LEU A 41 -0.85 -2.67 8.62
C LEU A 41 0.05 -3.55 7.75
N GLY A 42 0.94 -2.95 6.99
CA GLY A 42 1.77 -3.67 6.01
C GLY A 42 2.75 -4.65 6.63
N ALA A 43 3.42 -4.28 7.71
CA ALA A 43 4.40 -5.16 8.37
C ALA A 43 3.77 -6.45 8.91
N PRO A 44 2.66 -6.40 9.68
CA PRO A 44 2.02 -7.64 10.13
C PRO A 44 1.39 -8.45 8.98
N ILE A 45 0.90 -7.79 7.91
CA ILE A 45 0.40 -8.49 6.72
C ILE A 45 1.54 -9.22 6.02
N ALA A 46 2.71 -8.60 5.88
CA ALA A 46 3.90 -9.25 5.32
C ALA A 46 4.24 -10.52 6.09
N ARG A 47 4.25 -10.43 7.42
CA ARG A 47 4.49 -11.59 8.28
C ARG A 47 3.45 -12.69 8.06
N ALA A 48 2.18 -12.33 8.00
CA ALA A 48 1.09 -13.29 7.78
C ALA A 48 1.22 -14.01 6.43
N LEU A 49 1.73 -13.32 5.40
CA LEU A 49 1.90 -13.87 4.06
C LEU A 49 3.27 -14.53 3.84
N GLY A 50 4.18 -14.48 4.81
CA GLY A 50 5.53 -15.00 4.65
C GLY A 50 6.38 -14.17 3.69
N ALA A 51 6.11 -12.88 3.58
CA ALA A 51 6.77 -11.93 2.68
C ALA A 51 7.68 -10.97 3.44
N GLY A 52 8.57 -10.30 2.71
CA GLY A 52 9.32 -9.16 3.25
C GLY A 52 8.48 -7.89 3.25
N PHE A 53 8.91 -6.90 4.03
CA PHE A 53 8.25 -5.59 4.10
C PHE A 53 9.14 -4.50 3.49
N VAL A 54 8.54 -3.64 2.65
CA VAL A 54 9.21 -2.55 1.96
C VAL A 54 8.51 -1.23 2.28
N PRO A 55 9.19 -0.23 2.84
CA PRO A 55 8.58 1.07 3.10
C PRO A 55 8.59 1.95 1.85
N MET A 56 7.47 2.58 1.55
CA MET A 56 7.38 3.78 0.72
C MET A 56 7.21 4.99 1.63
N ARG A 57 8.08 5.98 1.48
CA ARG A 57 8.13 7.13 2.40
C ARG A 57 8.09 8.46 1.65
N LYS A 58 7.72 9.50 2.37
CA LYS A 58 7.85 10.88 1.88
C LYS A 58 9.31 11.17 1.54
N ALA A 59 9.52 12.09 0.59
CA ALA A 59 10.85 12.42 0.08
C ALA A 59 11.84 12.79 1.20
N GLY A 60 13.07 12.31 1.06
CA GLY A 60 14.18 12.64 1.95
C GLY A 60 14.28 11.83 3.24
N LYS A 61 13.41 10.83 3.45
CA LYS A 61 13.39 10.04 4.69
C LYS A 61 14.12 8.70 4.60
N LEU A 62 14.39 8.21 3.40
CA LEU A 62 15.08 6.94 3.19
C LEU A 62 16.59 7.12 3.12
N PRO A 63 17.39 6.23 3.74
CA PRO A 63 18.83 6.42 3.91
C PRO A 63 19.70 6.01 2.72
N ALA A 64 19.14 5.36 1.70
CA ALA A 64 19.88 4.86 0.54
C ALA A 64 19.32 5.45 -0.76
N ALA A 65 19.88 5.05 -1.90
CA ALA A 65 19.41 5.49 -3.22
C ALA A 65 17.96 5.09 -3.47
N THR A 66 17.16 6.02 -3.98
CA THR A 66 15.71 5.87 -4.15
C THR A 66 15.28 6.10 -5.59
N THR A 67 14.12 5.52 -5.94
CA THR A 67 13.26 6.01 -7.01
C THR A 67 12.12 6.81 -6.39
N SER A 68 11.60 7.80 -7.11
CA SER A 68 10.57 8.70 -6.61
C SER A 68 9.43 8.89 -7.59
N ALA A 69 8.24 9.16 -7.07
CA ALA A 69 7.07 9.52 -7.86
C ALA A 69 6.31 10.64 -7.17
N THR A 70 5.84 11.60 -7.97
CA THR A 70 5.10 12.78 -7.51
C THR A 70 3.63 12.61 -7.82
N TYR A 71 2.77 13.07 -6.94
CA TYR A 71 1.32 13.07 -7.17
C TYR A 71 0.70 14.37 -6.69
N GLY A 72 -0.42 14.75 -7.34
CA GLY A 72 -1.13 15.98 -7.01
C GLY A 72 -1.92 15.89 -5.72
N LEU A 73 -1.90 16.97 -4.95
CA LEU A 73 -2.78 17.22 -3.83
C LEU A 73 -3.79 18.28 -4.22
N GLU A 74 -4.78 18.53 -3.38
CA GLU A 74 -5.72 19.66 -3.57
C GLU A 74 -4.94 20.98 -3.65
N TYR A 75 -3.90 21.11 -2.83
CA TYR A 75 -3.00 22.27 -2.82
C TYR A 75 -1.55 21.80 -2.95
N GLY A 76 -1.01 21.80 -4.19
CA GLY A 76 0.36 21.44 -4.45
C GLY A 76 0.57 19.98 -4.85
N VAL A 77 1.77 19.48 -4.61
CA VAL A 77 2.17 18.11 -4.93
C VAL A 77 2.90 17.48 -3.76
N ASP A 78 2.91 16.15 -3.73
CA ASP A 78 3.70 15.39 -2.78
C ASP A 78 4.52 14.33 -3.52
N THR A 79 5.57 13.85 -2.90
CA THR A 79 6.48 12.87 -3.50
C THR A 79 6.69 11.72 -2.53
N ILE A 80 6.57 10.49 -3.03
CA ILE A 80 6.94 9.29 -2.29
C ILE A 80 8.15 8.63 -2.94
N GLU A 81 8.91 7.92 -2.13
CA GLU A 81 10.15 7.28 -2.52
C GLU A 81 10.20 5.84 -2.01
N MET A 82 10.95 5.02 -2.73
CA MET A 82 11.27 3.65 -2.36
C MET A 82 12.74 3.39 -2.72
N HIS A 83 13.43 2.58 -1.94
CA HIS A 83 14.80 2.18 -2.28
C HIS A 83 14.85 1.48 -3.64
N LEU A 84 15.88 1.77 -4.44
CA LEU A 84 16.08 1.18 -5.76
C LEU A 84 16.23 -0.34 -5.70
N ASP A 85 16.78 -0.87 -4.63
CA ASP A 85 17.06 -2.29 -4.42
C ASP A 85 16.05 -2.98 -3.48
N ALA A 86 14.94 -2.30 -3.16
CA ALA A 86 13.98 -2.81 -2.19
C ALA A 86 13.22 -4.04 -2.69
N ILE A 87 12.95 -4.09 -3.99
CA ILE A 87 12.20 -5.17 -4.62
C ILE A 87 13.08 -5.80 -5.70
N ARG A 88 13.23 -7.12 -5.63
CA ARG A 88 13.92 -7.87 -6.65
C ARG A 88 13.10 -7.83 -7.95
N PRO A 89 13.73 -7.66 -9.13
CA PRO A 89 12.99 -7.69 -10.41
C PRO A 89 12.16 -8.97 -10.55
N GLY A 90 10.88 -8.80 -10.90
CA GLY A 90 9.92 -9.89 -11.01
C GLY A 90 9.29 -10.35 -9.70
N ALA A 91 9.69 -9.80 -8.55
CA ALA A 91 9.12 -10.20 -7.26
C ALA A 91 7.63 -9.86 -7.18
N ARG A 92 6.84 -10.81 -6.71
CA ARG A 92 5.39 -10.66 -6.55
C ARG A 92 5.09 -9.74 -5.39
N THR A 93 4.54 -8.57 -5.71
CA THR A 93 4.46 -7.41 -4.82
C THR A 93 3.00 -7.02 -4.55
N LEU A 94 2.69 -6.79 -3.27
CA LEU A 94 1.41 -6.28 -2.80
C LEU A 94 1.63 -4.91 -2.16
N VAL A 95 0.82 -3.92 -2.52
CA VAL A 95 0.85 -2.59 -1.89
C VAL A 95 -0.27 -2.48 -0.88
N ILE A 96 0.06 -2.03 0.33
CA ILE A 96 -0.87 -1.86 1.46
C ILE A 96 -0.90 -0.40 1.90
N ASP A 97 -2.10 0.11 2.07
CA ASP A 97 -2.35 1.38 2.75
C ASP A 97 -3.65 1.28 3.54
N ASP A 98 -3.92 2.27 4.38
CA ASP A 98 -5.15 2.28 5.19
C ASP A 98 -6.37 2.72 4.40
N VAL A 99 -6.26 3.76 3.59
CA VAL A 99 -7.39 4.37 2.89
C VAL A 99 -7.09 4.60 1.41
N LEU A 100 -8.00 4.14 0.55
CA LEU A 100 -8.08 4.58 -0.83
C LEU A 100 -9.02 5.76 -0.91
N ALA A 101 -8.47 6.96 -1.08
CA ALA A 101 -9.23 8.20 -1.22
C ALA A 101 -9.28 8.64 -2.69
N THR A 102 -8.45 9.59 -3.09
CA THR A 102 -8.42 10.09 -4.47
C THR A 102 -7.60 9.21 -5.42
N GLY A 103 -6.79 8.30 -4.89
CA GLY A 103 -5.98 7.38 -5.68
C GLY A 103 -4.62 7.91 -6.14
N GLY A 104 -4.28 9.16 -5.81
CA GLY A 104 -3.00 9.76 -6.23
C GLY A 104 -1.79 9.03 -5.67
N THR A 105 -1.79 8.74 -4.39
CA THR A 105 -0.72 8.00 -3.73
C THR A 105 -0.59 6.59 -4.29
N ALA A 106 -1.72 5.91 -4.51
CA ALA A 106 -1.72 4.56 -5.08
C ALA A 106 -1.15 4.55 -6.51
N ALA A 107 -1.53 5.53 -7.34
CA ALA A 107 -0.98 5.65 -8.69
C ALA A 107 0.54 5.91 -8.67
N ALA A 108 1.01 6.72 -7.74
CA ALA A 108 2.45 6.93 -7.53
C ALA A 108 3.15 5.63 -7.13
N ALA A 109 2.52 4.82 -6.27
CA ALA A 109 3.05 3.52 -5.88
C ALA A 109 3.19 2.56 -7.07
N VAL A 110 2.23 2.56 -8.01
CA VAL A 110 2.34 1.79 -9.26
C VAL A 110 3.62 2.17 -10.01
N ALA A 111 3.88 3.47 -10.17
CA ALA A 111 5.06 3.95 -10.87
C ALA A 111 6.35 3.46 -10.20
N LEU A 112 6.42 3.50 -8.87
CA LEU A 112 7.61 3.06 -8.14
C LEU A 112 7.87 1.56 -8.27
N VAL A 113 6.85 0.74 -8.12
CA VAL A 113 6.98 -0.72 -8.28
C VAL A 113 7.42 -1.07 -9.70
N ASN A 114 6.84 -0.40 -10.70
CA ASN A 114 7.21 -0.60 -12.10
C ASN A 114 8.67 -0.19 -12.37
N ASP A 115 9.12 0.93 -11.79
CA ASP A 115 10.50 1.43 -11.97
C ASP A 115 11.56 0.41 -11.54
N VAL A 116 11.29 -0.33 -10.48
CA VAL A 116 12.23 -1.35 -9.98
C VAL A 116 11.96 -2.74 -10.57
N GLY A 117 10.98 -2.87 -11.46
CA GLY A 117 10.67 -4.12 -12.15
C GLY A 117 9.90 -5.14 -11.32
N GLY A 118 9.21 -4.72 -10.27
CA GLY A 118 8.36 -5.60 -9.47
C GLY A 118 7.13 -6.07 -10.25
N ASP A 119 6.62 -7.24 -9.89
CA ASP A 119 5.35 -7.77 -10.40
C ASP A 119 4.23 -7.36 -9.42
N LEU A 120 3.54 -6.26 -9.74
CA LEU A 120 2.49 -5.73 -8.89
C LEU A 120 1.22 -6.58 -8.98
N LEU A 121 0.92 -7.31 -7.90
CA LEU A 121 -0.27 -8.17 -7.80
C LEU A 121 -1.54 -7.36 -7.57
N GLY A 122 -1.44 -6.28 -6.81
CA GLY A 122 -2.57 -5.44 -6.48
C GLY A 122 -2.39 -4.62 -5.22
N PHE A 123 -3.52 -4.10 -4.74
CA PHE A 123 -3.61 -3.21 -3.58
C PHE A 123 -4.55 -3.76 -2.54
N GLY A 124 -4.15 -3.68 -1.27
CA GLY A 124 -5.01 -3.93 -0.12
C GLY A 124 -5.23 -2.64 0.67
N PHE A 125 -6.48 -2.29 0.91
CA PHE A 125 -6.88 -1.16 1.73
C PHE A 125 -7.80 -1.62 2.85
N LEU A 126 -7.74 -0.93 3.98
CA LEU A 126 -8.74 -1.12 5.02
C LEU A 126 -10.07 -0.47 4.61
N ILE A 127 -10.01 0.77 4.10
CA ILE A 127 -11.18 1.56 3.75
C ILE A 127 -11.04 2.13 2.33
N GLU A 128 -12.10 2.01 1.55
CA GLU A 128 -12.25 2.73 0.29
C GLU A 128 -13.32 3.81 0.43
N LEU A 129 -12.98 5.05 0.08
CA LEU A 129 -13.93 6.15 -0.02
C LEU A 129 -14.45 6.22 -1.46
N CYS A 130 -15.49 5.45 -1.75
CA CYS A 130 -15.99 5.23 -3.11
C CYS A 130 -16.38 6.52 -3.83
N PHE A 131 -16.92 7.48 -3.09
CA PHE A 131 -17.36 8.78 -3.63
C PHE A 131 -16.23 9.66 -4.17
N LEU A 132 -14.95 9.32 -3.87
CA LEU A 132 -13.79 10.03 -4.39
C LEU A 132 -13.23 9.41 -5.68
N ASN A 133 -13.77 8.26 -6.10
CA ASN A 133 -13.42 7.58 -7.34
C ASN A 133 -11.93 7.26 -7.51
N GLY A 134 -11.20 7.09 -6.41
CA GLY A 134 -9.77 6.81 -6.45
C GLY A 134 -9.42 5.52 -7.17
N ARG A 135 -10.32 4.54 -7.13
CA ARG A 135 -10.18 3.25 -7.84
C ARG A 135 -9.90 3.42 -9.33
N GLN A 136 -10.44 4.45 -9.95
CA GLN A 136 -10.26 4.70 -11.39
C GLN A 136 -8.80 4.95 -11.78
N LYS A 137 -7.97 5.46 -10.87
CA LYS A 137 -6.55 5.71 -11.15
C LYS A 137 -5.69 4.46 -11.13
N ILE A 138 -6.21 3.36 -10.59
CA ILE A 138 -5.49 2.08 -10.45
C ILE A 138 -6.35 0.90 -10.91
N ASP A 139 -7.32 1.14 -11.79
CA ASP A 139 -8.33 0.17 -12.20
C ASP A 139 -7.77 -1.02 -13.01
N GLN A 140 -6.55 -0.94 -13.51
CA GLN A 140 -5.85 -2.04 -14.17
C GLN A 140 -5.31 -3.08 -13.19
N HIS A 141 -5.38 -2.79 -11.89
CA HIS A 141 -4.86 -3.66 -10.83
C HIS A 141 -5.99 -4.20 -9.97
N ARG A 142 -5.76 -5.37 -9.38
CA ARG A 142 -6.68 -5.91 -8.38
C ARG A 142 -6.67 -5.01 -7.14
N ILE A 143 -7.85 -4.68 -6.65
CA ILE A 143 -8.05 -3.83 -5.47
C ILE A 143 -8.98 -4.55 -4.51
N GLU A 144 -8.49 -4.80 -3.31
CA GLU A 144 -9.29 -5.37 -2.22
C GLU A 144 -9.40 -4.33 -1.10
N ALA A 145 -10.60 -4.00 -0.70
CA ALA A 145 -10.88 -3.12 0.43
C ALA A 145 -11.79 -3.86 1.42
N VAL A 146 -11.47 -3.78 2.71
CA VAL A 146 -12.28 -4.45 3.73
C VAL A 146 -13.61 -3.73 3.92
N LEU A 147 -13.58 -2.40 3.92
CA LEU A 147 -14.74 -1.55 4.09
C LEU A 147 -14.88 -0.58 2.92
N ALA A 148 -16.09 -0.42 2.42
CA ALA A 148 -16.42 0.55 1.38
C ALA A 148 -17.40 1.58 1.96
N VAL A 149 -17.09 2.88 1.72
CA VAL A 149 -17.91 4.01 2.16
C VAL A 149 -18.44 4.71 0.91
N GLU A 150 -19.75 4.69 0.72
CA GLU A 150 -20.38 5.16 -0.51
C GLU A 150 -20.62 6.69 -0.54
N GLY A 151 -20.62 7.34 0.59
CA GLY A 151 -20.80 8.80 0.65
C GLY A 151 -21.43 9.31 1.90
#